data_7c93b61e98e11261dadc9f329a659d70
#
_entry.id   7c93b61e98e11261dadc9f329a659d70
#
_cell.length_a   1.000
_cell.length_b   1.000
_cell.length_c   1.000
_cell.angle_alpha   90.00
_cell.angle_beta   90.00
_cell.angle_gamma   90.00
#
_symmetry.space_group_name_H-M   'P 1'
#
loop_
_entity.id
_entity.type
_entity.pdbx_description
1 polymer ?
#
loop_
_entity_poly.entity_id
_entity_poly.type
_entity_poly.pdbx_seq_one_letter_code
_entity_poly.pdbx_strand_id
1 'polypeptide(L)'
;MHYNPCSIKLAEKCVEEQEGLGAVVVESCESRWRRTQEVSPPGSIGRVLLPSEMLAAAEAAEERGVPISLGDTDVGELGPRLKELLIASLMDLLSPGEGWKRIGDDLRRGAKLAFDTSDLDGDALEFSDFLKPDLLLGFVTSLLAYPAAALVKAPIPVGGLLLGSAFGANYLESAAREADALAAAGGDSSASYLLLSGVLIVLDILFPIVFGRLLLVAMLEERNVRLARSITEAADRSGGAVVAILGALHVNGVARLLKDPSGYGEGKAGTWWTEDMLEAKPE
;
A
#
# COMPACT_ATOMS: atom_id res chain seq x y z
N MET A 1 -9.72 5.53 -0.26
CA MET A 1 -10.04 4.15 0.21
C MET A 1 -10.70 3.43 -0.95
N HIS A 2 -10.09 2.37 -1.42
CA HIS A 2 -10.64 1.59 -2.54
C HIS A 2 -12.02 1.02 -2.17
N TYR A 3 -12.91 0.95 -3.17
CA TYR A 3 -14.29 0.45 -3.01
C TYR A 3 -15.20 1.27 -2.10
N ASN A 4 -14.81 2.48 -1.70
CA ASN A 4 -15.67 3.39 -0.94
C ASN A 4 -16.58 4.16 -1.90
N PRO A 5 -17.93 4.07 -1.76
CA PRO A 5 -18.85 4.76 -2.64
C PRO A 5 -18.66 6.29 -2.69
N CYS A 6 -18.26 6.91 -1.58
CA CYS A 6 -17.96 8.34 -1.54
C CYS A 6 -16.71 8.68 -2.34
N SER A 7 -15.63 7.86 -2.21
CA SER A 7 -14.40 8.04 -2.99
C SER A 7 -14.63 7.83 -4.48
N ILE A 8 -15.49 6.89 -4.85
CA ILE A 8 -15.85 6.61 -6.25
C ILE A 8 -16.53 7.84 -6.87
N LYS A 9 -17.59 8.36 -6.22
CA LYS A 9 -18.28 9.57 -6.69
C LYS A 9 -17.38 10.80 -6.72
N LEU A 10 -16.48 10.93 -5.75
CA LEU A 10 -15.53 12.03 -5.72
C LEU A 10 -14.55 11.96 -6.90
N ALA A 11 -14.03 10.77 -7.19
CA ALA A 11 -13.11 10.56 -8.30
C ALA A 11 -13.75 10.88 -9.64
N GLU A 12 -14.98 10.39 -9.88
CA GLU A 12 -15.79 10.70 -11.05
C GLU A 12 -16.01 12.21 -11.19
N LYS A 13 -16.53 12.86 -10.14
CA LYS A 13 -16.76 14.30 -10.09
C LYS A 13 -15.51 15.13 -10.36
N CYS A 14 -14.37 14.78 -9.76
CA CYS A 14 -13.12 15.50 -9.98
C CYS A 14 -12.70 15.44 -11.45
N VAL A 15 -12.89 14.30 -12.12
CA VAL A 15 -12.57 14.17 -13.54
C VAL A 15 -13.57 14.94 -14.40
N GLU A 16 -14.88 14.88 -14.09
CA GLU A 16 -15.92 15.57 -14.86
C GLU A 16 -15.83 17.10 -14.78
N GLU A 17 -15.60 17.64 -13.58
CA GLU A 17 -15.65 19.09 -13.31
C GLU A 17 -14.33 19.82 -13.56
N GLN A 18 -13.19 19.10 -13.67
CA GLN A 18 -11.89 19.77 -13.86
C GLN A 18 -11.84 20.46 -15.22
N GLU A 19 -11.76 21.79 -15.20
CA GLU A 19 -11.52 22.59 -16.40
C GLU A 19 -10.10 22.41 -16.93
N GLY A 20 -9.93 22.40 -18.25
CA GLY A 20 -8.62 22.27 -18.89
C GLY A 20 -7.92 20.93 -18.59
N LEU A 21 -8.68 19.87 -18.28
CA LEU A 21 -8.15 18.56 -17.98
C LEU A 21 -7.38 18.01 -19.17
N GLY A 22 -6.09 17.75 -18.98
CA GLY A 22 -5.18 17.23 -20.01
C GLY A 22 -4.91 15.73 -19.85
N ALA A 23 -4.92 15.20 -18.63
CA ALA A 23 -4.71 13.78 -18.36
C ALA A 23 -5.30 13.33 -17.04
N VAL A 24 -5.58 12.02 -16.93
CA VAL A 24 -5.93 11.36 -15.65
C VAL A 24 -4.85 10.34 -15.33
N VAL A 25 -4.31 10.38 -14.10
CA VAL A 25 -3.35 9.40 -13.61
C VAL A 25 -4.02 8.52 -12.56
N VAL A 26 -3.93 7.20 -12.71
CA VAL A 26 -4.49 6.24 -11.74
C VAL A 26 -3.38 5.44 -11.06
N GLU A 27 -3.54 5.15 -9.77
CA GLU A 27 -2.63 4.30 -8.98
C GLU A 27 -2.76 2.83 -9.38
N SER A 28 -2.33 2.53 -10.60
CA SER A 28 -2.29 1.17 -11.13
C SER A 28 -1.08 1.00 -12.03
N CYS A 29 -0.64 -0.24 -12.22
CA CYS A 29 0.33 -0.62 -13.24
C CYS A 29 -0.35 -1.44 -14.35
N GLU A 30 0.34 -1.65 -15.47
CA GLU A 30 -0.20 -2.34 -16.65
C GLU A 30 -0.76 -3.73 -16.31
N SER A 31 -0.03 -4.52 -15.54
CA SER A 31 -0.44 -5.87 -15.18
C SER A 31 -1.70 -5.89 -14.30
N ARG A 32 -1.78 -4.98 -13.30
CA ARG A 32 -2.97 -4.83 -12.43
C ARG A 32 -4.15 -4.24 -13.18
N TRP A 33 -3.91 -3.26 -14.05
CA TRP A 33 -4.95 -2.63 -14.85
C TRP A 33 -5.60 -3.61 -15.80
N ARG A 34 -4.80 -4.34 -16.58
CA ARG A 34 -5.28 -5.41 -17.46
C ARG A 34 -6.11 -6.42 -16.69
N ARG A 35 -5.60 -6.91 -15.56
CA ARG A 35 -6.32 -7.87 -14.73
C ARG A 35 -7.65 -7.31 -14.21
N THR A 36 -7.69 -6.03 -13.83
CA THR A 36 -8.92 -5.37 -13.40
C THR A 36 -9.94 -5.30 -14.53
N GLN A 37 -9.54 -4.97 -15.74
CA GLN A 37 -10.42 -4.95 -16.89
C GLN A 37 -10.91 -6.35 -17.31
N GLU A 38 -10.08 -7.38 -17.20
CA GLU A 38 -10.48 -8.77 -17.45
C GLU A 38 -11.54 -9.26 -16.45
N VAL A 39 -11.39 -8.93 -15.18
CA VAL A 39 -12.31 -9.37 -14.10
C VAL A 39 -13.59 -8.52 -14.05
N SER A 40 -13.48 -7.25 -14.39
CA SER A 40 -14.56 -6.26 -14.30
C SER A 40 -14.69 -5.49 -15.62
N PRO A 41 -15.01 -6.16 -16.76
CA PRO A 41 -15.19 -5.47 -18.04
C PRO A 41 -16.39 -4.52 -17.97
N PRO A 42 -16.46 -3.49 -18.84
CA PRO A 42 -17.58 -2.57 -18.89
C PRO A 42 -18.92 -3.31 -19.01
N GLY A 43 -19.92 -2.89 -18.22
CA GLY A 43 -21.25 -3.50 -18.21
C GLY A 43 -21.38 -4.87 -17.53
N SER A 44 -20.30 -5.43 -16.96
CA SER A 44 -20.34 -6.72 -16.27
C SER A 44 -20.87 -6.61 -14.83
N ILE A 45 -21.36 -7.73 -14.31
CA ILE A 45 -21.73 -7.84 -12.88
C ILE A 45 -20.52 -7.57 -11.98
N GLY A 46 -19.32 -8.00 -12.40
CA GLY A 46 -18.07 -7.72 -11.69
C GLY A 46 -17.83 -6.21 -11.49
N ARG A 47 -18.17 -5.38 -12.49
CA ARG A 47 -18.07 -3.91 -12.42
C ARG A 47 -19.03 -3.33 -11.37
N VAL A 48 -20.24 -3.88 -11.27
CA VAL A 48 -21.26 -3.45 -10.30
C VAL A 48 -20.92 -3.90 -8.89
N LEU A 49 -20.41 -5.12 -8.73
CA LEU A 49 -20.08 -5.69 -7.42
C LEU A 49 -18.77 -5.17 -6.82
N LEU A 50 -17.81 -4.82 -7.67
CA LEU A 50 -16.47 -4.34 -7.29
C LEU A 50 -16.17 -2.98 -7.95
N PRO A 51 -17.01 -1.96 -7.73
CA PRO A 51 -16.77 -0.64 -8.26
C PRO A 51 -15.52 -0.05 -7.61
N SER A 52 -14.67 0.64 -8.37
CA SER A 52 -13.50 1.31 -7.81
C SER A 52 -13.40 2.73 -8.33
N GLU A 53 -12.81 3.60 -7.53
CA GLU A 53 -12.55 5.01 -7.88
C GLU A 53 -11.66 5.13 -9.13
N MET A 54 -10.72 4.20 -9.33
CA MET A 54 -9.85 4.19 -10.51
C MET A 54 -10.63 3.88 -11.79
N LEU A 55 -11.59 2.93 -11.70
CA LEU A 55 -12.44 2.58 -12.83
C LEU A 55 -13.43 3.70 -13.17
N ALA A 56 -14.03 4.32 -12.16
CA ALA A 56 -14.95 5.45 -12.34
C ALA A 56 -14.24 6.65 -12.97
N ALA A 57 -13.05 6.98 -12.48
CA ALA A 57 -12.25 8.05 -13.06
C ALA A 57 -11.81 7.75 -14.51
N ALA A 58 -11.49 6.49 -14.81
CA ALA A 58 -11.12 6.09 -16.15
C ALA A 58 -12.31 6.19 -17.12
N GLU A 59 -13.51 5.77 -16.71
CA GLU A 59 -14.74 5.92 -17.51
C GLU A 59 -15.05 7.39 -17.78
N ALA A 60 -15.00 8.23 -16.75
CA ALA A 60 -15.20 9.67 -16.91
C ALA A 60 -14.12 10.32 -17.81
N ALA A 61 -12.87 9.85 -17.76
CA ALA A 61 -11.81 10.32 -18.63
C ALA A 61 -12.06 9.91 -20.09
N GLU A 62 -12.48 8.66 -20.34
CA GLU A 62 -12.84 8.16 -21.67
C GLU A 62 -14.01 8.94 -22.28
N GLU A 63 -15.06 9.23 -21.51
CA GLU A 63 -16.20 10.04 -21.93
C GLU A 63 -15.79 11.46 -22.33
N ARG A 64 -14.78 12.03 -21.67
CA ARG A 64 -14.20 13.34 -22.01
C ARG A 64 -13.14 13.30 -23.11
N GLY A 65 -12.74 12.12 -23.57
CA GLY A 65 -11.66 11.95 -24.54
C GLY A 65 -10.28 12.33 -23.99
N VAL A 66 -10.07 12.22 -22.67
CA VAL A 66 -8.84 12.56 -21.97
C VAL A 66 -8.00 11.29 -21.78
N PRO A 67 -6.66 11.34 -22.04
CA PRO A 67 -5.81 10.19 -21.89
C PRO A 67 -5.65 9.76 -20.43
N ILE A 68 -5.56 8.45 -20.20
CA ILE A 68 -5.33 7.84 -18.92
C ILE A 68 -3.88 7.34 -18.86
N SER A 69 -3.18 7.65 -17.76
CA SER A 69 -1.83 7.16 -17.48
C SER A 69 -1.83 6.28 -16.24
N LEU A 70 -1.11 5.17 -16.32
CA LEU A 70 -0.90 4.26 -15.18
C LEU A 70 0.35 4.68 -14.43
N GLY A 71 0.18 5.15 -13.19
CA GLY A 71 1.23 5.84 -12.45
C GLY A 71 2.04 4.97 -11.49
N ASP A 72 1.66 3.71 -11.27
CA ASP A 72 2.22 2.90 -10.20
C ASP A 72 3.32 1.92 -10.68
N THR A 73 4.10 1.43 -9.71
CA THR A 73 5.15 0.44 -9.91
C THR A 73 4.58 -0.90 -10.36
N ASP A 74 5.23 -1.57 -11.32
CA ASP A 74 4.83 -2.91 -11.75
C ASP A 74 4.98 -3.94 -10.62
N VAL A 75 4.02 -4.87 -10.57
CA VAL A 75 4.03 -5.95 -9.57
C VAL A 75 5.29 -6.81 -9.68
N GLY A 76 5.82 -6.96 -10.90
CA GLY A 76 7.06 -7.69 -11.15
C GLY A 76 8.29 -7.06 -10.49
N GLU A 77 8.31 -5.73 -10.34
CA GLU A 77 9.37 -4.99 -9.64
C GLU A 77 9.17 -4.99 -8.12
N LEU A 78 7.92 -4.88 -7.68
CA LEU A 78 7.57 -4.78 -6.27
C LEU A 78 7.92 -6.06 -5.48
N GLY A 79 7.70 -7.24 -6.04
CA GLY A 79 7.96 -8.52 -5.37
C GLY A 79 9.43 -8.71 -4.97
N PRO A 80 10.40 -8.62 -5.91
CA PRO A 80 11.83 -8.65 -5.62
C PRO A 80 12.23 -7.60 -4.57
N ARG A 81 11.68 -6.39 -4.67
CA ARG A 81 11.97 -5.28 -3.76
C ARG A 81 11.53 -5.56 -2.33
N LEU A 82 10.31 -6.06 -2.15
CA LEU A 82 9.82 -6.49 -0.84
C LEU A 82 10.70 -7.58 -0.23
N LYS A 83 11.17 -8.54 -1.03
CA LYS A 83 12.07 -9.59 -0.59
C LYS A 83 13.42 -9.02 -0.13
N GLU A 84 14.02 -8.11 -0.88
CA GLU A 84 15.27 -7.45 -0.49
C GLU A 84 15.13 -6.70 0.83
N LEU A 85 14.08 -5.89 0.97
CA LEU A 85 13.82 -5.13 2.19
C LEU A 85 13.49 -6.05 3.38
N LEU A 86 12.82 -7.18 3.14
CA LEU A 86 12.59 -8.19 4.18
C LEU A 86 13.91 -8.77 4.68
N ILE A 87 14.80 -9.18 3.77
CA ILE A 87 16.13 -9.71 4.13
C ILE A 87 16.93 -8.66 4.90
N ALA A 88 16.96 -7.42 4.41
CA ALA A 88 17.64 -6.31 5.09
C ALA A 88 17.05 -6.06 6.48
N SER A 89 15.73 -6.12 6.63
CA SER A 89 15.07 -5.96 7.94
C SER A 89 15.46 -7.06 8.92
N LEU A 90 15.54 -8.31 8.46
CA LEU A 90 15.98 -9.43 9.29
C LEU A 90 17.47 -9.27 9.71
N MET A 91 18.33 -8.84 8.79
CA MET A 91 19.73 -8.56 9.11
C MET A 91 19.89 -7.40 10.09
N ASP A 92 19.09 -6.34 9.94
CA ASP A 92 19.07 -5.19 10.84
C ASP A 92 18.57 -5.56 12.24
N LEU A 93 17.59 -6.45 12.37
CA LEU A 93 17.12 -6.98 13.66
C LEU A 93 18.23 -7.74 14.40
N LEU A 94 19.13 -8.44 13.67
CA LEU A 94 20.26 -9.18 14.20
C LEU A 94 21.47 -8.27 14.50
N SER A 95 21.42 -6.98 14.14
CA SER A 95 22.50 -6.01 14.31
C SER A 95 22.13 -4.96 15.39
N PRO A 96 22.42 -5.22 16.66
CA PRO A 96 22.11 -4.29 17.74
C PRO A 96 22.82 -2.94 17.53
N GLY A 97 22.09 -1.85 17.76
CA GLY A 97 22.56 -0.49 17.56
C GLY A 97 22.29 0.03 16.14
N GLU A 98 23.17 -0.15 15.19
CA GLU A 98 23.05 0.43 13.84
C GLU A 98 21.85 -0.12 13.05
N GLY A 99 21.57 -1.42 13.13
CA GLY A 99 20.42 -2.02 12.46
C GLY A 99 19.09 -1.50 13.01
N TRP A 100 18.95 -1.48 14.33
CA TRP A 100 17.75 -0.95 14.99
C TRP A 100 17.57 0.55 14.75
N LYS A 101 18.67 1.31 14.66
CA LYS A 101 18.62 2.71 14.29
C LYS A 101 18.08 2.88 12.86
N ARG A 102 18.56 2.10 11.88
CA ARG A 102 18.04 2.14 10.49
C ARG A 102 16.56 1.83 10.44
N ILE A 103 16.11 0.77 11.13
CA ILE A 103 14.68 0.44 11.23
C ILE A 103 13.89 1.62 11.82
N GLY A 104 14.36 2.19 12.93
CA GLY A 104 13.69 3.31 13.59
C GLY A 104 13.63 4.57 12.72
N ASP A 105 14.69 4.86 11.97
CA ASP A 105 14.76 6.00 11.07
C ASP A 105 13.83 5.80 9.85
N ASP A 106 13.77 4.60 9.28
CA ASP A 106 12.86 4.26 8.18
C ASP A 106 11.39 4.37 8.62
N LEU A 107 11.03 3.80 9.78
CA LEU A 107 9.68 3.89 10.31
C LEU A 107 9.26 5.34 10.60
N ARG A 108 10.15 6.13 11.21
CA ARG A 108 9.88 7.55 11.50
C ARG A 108 9.72 8.36 10.21
N ARG A 109 10.61 8.15 9.23
CA ARG A 109 10.55 8.83 7.95
C ARG A 109 9.28 8.48 7.19
N GLY A 110 8.96 7.19 7.04
CA GLY A 110 7.75 6.74 6.36
C GLY A 110 6.47 7.23 7.03
N ALA A 111 6.41 7.21 8.37
CA ALA A 111 5.29 7.75 9.12
C ALA A 111 5.15 9.28 8.92
N LYS A 112 6.26 10.01 8.95
CA LYS A 112 6.27 11.45 8.65
C LYS A 112 5.74 11.73 7.25
N LEU A 113 6.16 10.96 6.25
CA LEU A 113 5.69 11.12 4.87
C LEU A 113 4.20 10.88 4.70
N ALA A 114 3.65 9.92 5.43
CA ALA A 114 2.23 9.58 5.33
C ALA A 114 1.31 10.54 6.09
N PHE A 115 1.72 11.00 7.28
CA PHE A 115 0.82 11.64 8.24
C PHE A 115 1.19 13.08 8.62
N ASP A 116 2.42 13.53 8.37
CA ASP A 116 2.80 14.92 8.64
C ASP A 116 2.23 15.84 7.55
N THR A 117 1.51 16.87 7.96
CA THR A 117 0.85 17.84 7.07
C THR A 117 1.47 19.22 7.15
N SER A 118 2.51 19.40 7.97
CA SER A 118 3.09 20.72 8.30
C SER A 118 3.61 21.51 7.10
N ASP A 119 4.03 20.81 6.03
CA ASP A 119 4.60 21.40 4.82
C ASP A 119 3.59 21.53 3.66
N LEU A 120 2.32 21.12 3.90
CA LEU A 120 1.26 21.09 2.90
C LEU A 120 0.19 22.13 3.27
N ASP A 121 0.17 23.27 2.57
CA ASP A 121 -0.74 24.38 2.83
C ASP A 121 -2.21 23.98 2.56
N GLY A 122 -2.98 23.67 3.60
CA GLY A 122 -4.45 23.60 3.54
C GLY A 122 -5.09 22.41 2.78
N ASP A 123 -4.37 21.81 1.85
CA ASP A 123 -4.87 20.73 0.97
C ASP A 123 -4.36 19.33 1.40
N ALA A 124 -3.77 19.25 2.59
CA ALA A 124 -3.26 17.99 3.11
C ALA A 124 -4.39 17.12 3.68
N LEU A 125 -4.23 15.82 3.54
CA LEU A 125 -5.12 14.84 4.16
C LEU A 125 -4.71 14.67 5.62
N GLU A 126 -5.51 15.20 6.54
CA GLU A 126 -5.28 15.10 7.98
C GLU A 126 -5.77 13.75 8.52
N PHE A 127 -5.20 13.33 9.65
CA PHE A 127 -5.68 12.12 10.33
C PHE A 127 -7.16 12.23 10.74
N SER A 128 -7.63 13.44 11.07
CA SER A 128 -9.04 13.74 11.35
C SER A 128 -9.98 13.45 10.18
N ASP A 129 -9.50 13.54 8.93
CA ASP A 129 -10.29 13.23 7.74
C ASP A 129 -10.67 11.76 7.66
N PHE A 130 -9.80 10.86 8.14
CA PHE A 130 -10.08 9.42 8.21
C PHE A 130 -11.18 9.09 9.24
N LEU A 131 -11.46 9.99 10.19
CA LEU A 131 -12.50 9.84 11.20
C LEU A 131 -13.86 10.42 10.77
N LYS A 132 -13.94 11.06 9.61
CA LYS A 132 -15.21 11.57 9.07
C LYS A 132 -16.19 10.41 8.84
N PRO A 133 -17.49 10.58 9.19
CA PRO A 133 -18.48 9.50 9.11
C PRO A 133 -18.55 8.83 7.73
N ASP A 134 -18.43 9.61 6.65
CA ASP A 134 -18.48 9.11 5.28
C ASP A 134 -17.28 8.20 4.94
N LEU A 135 -16.10 8.51 5.48
CA LEU A 135 -14.91 7.68 5.33
C LEU A 135 -14.95 6.46 6.25
N LEU A 136 -15.47 6.59 7.48
CA LEU A 136 -15.63 5.46 8.41
C LEU A 136 -16.62 4.41 7.88
N LEU A 137 -17.78 4.84 7.37
CA LEU A 137 -18.75 3.93 6.74
C LEU A 137 -18.14 3.27 5.49
N GLY A 138 -17.41 4.05 4.70
CA GLY A 138 -16.66 3.54 3.56
C GLY A 138 -15.52 2.58 3.95
N PHE A 139 -14.91 2.75 5.12
CA PHE A 139 -13.92 1.82 5.64
C PHE A 139 -14.50 0.42 5.87
N VAL A 140 -15.70 0.34 6.45
CA VAL A 140 -16.39 -0.95 6.67
C VAL A 140 -16.69 -1.64 5.33
N THR A 141 -17.21 -0.90 4.35
CA THR A 141 -17.46 -1.45 3.00
C THR A 141 -16.16 -1.88 2.32
N SER A 142 -15.10 -1.11 2.43
CA SER A 142 -13.77 -1.45 1.91
C SER A 142 -13.21 -2.70 2.59
N LEU A 143 -13.34 -2.82 3.91
CA LEU A 143 -12.85 -3.96 4.69
C LEU A 143 -13.48 -5.29 4.23
N LEU A 144 -14.74 -5.26 3.80
CA LEU A 144 -15.43 -6.42 3.25
C LEU A 144 -15.13 -6.64 1.75
N ALA A 145 -15.03 -5.55 0.98
CA ALA A 145 -14.80 -5.62 -0.45
C ALA A 145 -13.35 -6.03 -0.80
N TYR A 146 -12.35 -5.65 0.00
CA TYR A 146 -10.95 -6.01 -0.24
C TYR A 146 -10.68 -7.51 -0.29
N PRO A 147 -11.07 -8.32 0.71
CA PRO A 147 -10.89 -9.76 0.65
C PRO A 147 -11.66 -10.40 -0.51
N ALA A 148 -12.87 -9.93 -0.79
CA ALA A 148 -13.67 -10.41 -1.91
C ALA A 148 -13.00 -10.09 -3.26
N ALA A 149 -12.55 -8.86 -3.45
CA ALA A 149 -11.83 -8.45 -4.65
C ALA A 149 -10.49 -9.19 -4.80
N ALA A 150 -9.75 -9.37 -3.71
CA ALA A 150 -8.49 -10.11 -3.70
C ALA A 150 -8.72 -11.58 -4.08
N LEU A 151 -9.76 -12.21 -3.53
CA LEU A 151 -10.12 -13.59 -3.86
C LEU A 151 -10.52 -13.73 -5.35
N VAL A 152 -11.27 -12.79 -5.90
CA VAL A 152 -11.67 -12.79 -7.31
C VAL A 152 -10.48 -12.52 -8.23
N LYS A 153 -9.62 -11.56 -7.89
CA LYS A 153 -8.46 -11.17 -8.72
C LYS A 153 -7.28 -12.15 -8.63
N ALA A 154 -7.09 -12.79 -7.48
CA ALA A 154 -5.97 -13.68 -7.21
C ALA A 154 -6.40 -14.89 -6.34
N PRO A 155 -7.28 -15.78 -6.85
CA PRO A 155 -7.90 -16.83 -6.04
C PRO A 155 -6.90 -17.82 -5.44
N ILE A 156 -5.86 -18.18 -6.19
CA ILE A 156 -4.87 -19.18 -5.73
C ILE A 156 -3.99 -18.63 -4.59
N PRO A 157 -3.28 -17.50 -4.74
CA PRO A 157 -2.44 -16.98 -3.66
C PRO A 157 -3.25 -16.55 -2.43
N VAL A 158 -4.42 -15.94 -2.62
CA VAL A 158 -5.28 -15.51 -1.50
C VAL A 158 -5.91 -16.70 -0.81
N GLY A 159 -6.42 -17.68 -1.55
CA GLY A 159 -6.92 -18.93 -1.00
C GLY A 159 -5.84 -19.70 -0.25
N GLY A 160 -4.63 -19.78 -0.81
CA GLY A 160 -3.48 -20.41 -0.16
C GLY A 160 -3.08 -19.71 1.14
N LEU A 161 -3.07 -18.39 1.16
CA LEU A 161 -2.79 -17.60 2.36
C LEU A 161 -3.85 -17.82 3.46
N LEU A 162 -5.13 -17.78 3.10
CA LEU A 162 -6.24 -18.01 4.04
C LEU A 162 -6.21 -19.42 4.63
N LEU A 163 -6.00 -20.43 3.78
CA LEU A 163 -5.87 -21.81 4.24
C LEU A 163 -4.62 -22.00 5.10
N GLY A 164 -3.47 -21.46 4.67
CA GLY A 164 -2.22 -21.53 5.42
C GLY A 164 -2.32 -20.86 6.80
N SER A 165 -2.98 -19.70 6.89
CA SER A 165 -3.22 -19.03 8.17
C SER A 165 -4.17 -19.81 9.07
N ALA A 166 -5.24 -20.41 8.52
CA ALA A 166 -6.17 -21.25 9.29
C ALA A 166 -5.48 -22.53 9.80
N PHE A 167 -4.67 -23.19 8.97
CA PHE A 167 -3.88 -24.35 9.41
C PHE A 167 -2.83 -23.97 10.45
N GLY A 168 -2.13 -22.84 10.26
CA GLY A 168 -1.17 -22.30 11.22
C GLY A 168 -1.80 -22.01 12.59
N ALA A 169 -2.95 -21.33 12.59
CA ALA A 169 -3.70 -21.04 13.82
C ALA A 169 -4.15 -22.30 14.55
N ASN A 170 -4.72 -23.29 13.82
CA ASN A 170 -5.12 -24.58 14.39
C ASN A 170 -3.93 -25.36 14.93
N TYR A 171 -2.78 -25.32 14.24
CA TYR A 171 -1.57 -25.97 14.72
C TYR A 171 -1.06 -25.33 16.01
N LEU A 172 -1.01 -24.01 16.09
CA LEU A 172 -0.59 -23.28 17.30
C LEU A 172 -1.54 -23.54 18.48
N GLU A 173 -2.85 -23.56 18.21
CA GLU A 173 -3.85 -23.88 19.25
C GLU A 173 -3.70 -25.33 19.75
N SER A 174 -3.48 -26.30 18.87
CA SER A 174 -3.25 -27.68 19.26
C SER A 174 -1.97 -27.85 20.06
N ALA A 175 -0.88 -27.20 19.66
CA ALA A 175 0.38 -27.21 20.39
C ALA A 175 0.24 -26.57 21.78
N ALA A 176 -0.51 -25.46 21.90
CA ALA A 176 -0.80 -24.83 23.19
C ALA A 176 -1.61 -25.77 24.11
N ARG A 177 -2.66 -26.41 23.60
CA ARG A 177 -3.46 -27.38 24.37
C ARG A 177 -2.64 -28.59 24.84
N GLU A 178 -1.72 -29.08 23.99
CA GLU A 178 -0.84 -30.18 24.33
C GLU A 178 0.17 -29.78 25.42
N ALA A 179 0.71 -28.55 25.35
CA ALA A 179 1.56 -27.99 26.37
C ALA A 179 0.84 -27.84 27.71
N ASP A 180 -0.42 -27.36 27.71
CA ASP A 180 -1.26 -27.25 28.91
C ASP A 180 -1.57 -28.61 29.52
N ALA A 181 -1.84 -29.63 28.70
CA ALA A 181 -2.09 -31.00 29.16
C ALA A 181 -0.84 -31.64 29.80
N LEU A 182 0.34 -31.41 29.23
CA LEU A 182 1.62 -31.85 29.78
C LEU A 182 1.92 -31.15 31.09
N ALA A 183 1.66 -29.86 31.23
CA ALA A 183 1.81 -29.10 32.48
C ALA A 183 0.88 -29.63 33.55
N ALA A 184 -0.38 -29.93 33.25
CA ALA A 184 -1.36 -30.49 34.18
C ALA A 184 -0.99 -31.92 34.63
N ALA A 185 -0.26 -32.69 33.81
CA ALA A 185 0.21 -34.03 34.13
C ALA A 185 1.47 -34.08 35.06
N GLY A 186 1.96 -32.88 35.51
CA GLY A 186 3.14 -32.80 36.35
C GLY A 186 4.47 -33.09 35.63
N GLY A 187 4.46 -33.06 34.31
CA GLY A 187 5.67 -33.17 33.51
C GLY A 187 6.50 -31.87 33.55
N ASP A 188 7.81 -31.99 33.37
CA ASP A 188 8.77 -30.87 33.36
C ASP A 188 8.65 -30.03 32.09
N SER A 189 7.38 -29.66 31.73
CA SER A 189 7.00 -28.95 30.52
C SER A 189 7.16 -27.43 30.65
N SER A 190 7.46 -26.92 31.84
CA SER A 190 7.57 -25.48 32.09
C SER A 190 8.62 -24.81 31.22
N ALA A 191 9.74 -25.46 30.93
CA ALA A 191 10.81 -24.93 30.11
C ALA A 191 10.38 -24.83 28.61
N SER A 192 9.71 -25.86 28.08
CA SER A 192 9.23 -25.89 26.69
C SER A 192 8.10 -24.86 26.46
N TYR A 193 7.20 -24.73 27.43
CA TYR A 193 6.12 -23.75 27.41
C TYR A 193 6.68 -22.31 27.47
N LEU A 194 7.61 -22.02 28.37
CA LEU A 194 8.27 -20.73 28.48
C LEU A 194 9.05 -20.38 27.22
N LEU A 195 9.73 -21.33 26.60
CA LEU A 195 10.42 -21.17 25.32
C LEU A 195 9.44 -20.84 24.18
N LEU A 196 8.38 -21.60 24.03
CA LEU A 196 7.37 -21.36 22.98
C LEU A 196 6.68 -20.02 23.18
N SER A 197 6.25 -19.71 24.40
CA SER A 197 5.63 -18.42 24.73
C SER A 197 6.59 -17.27 24.49
N GLY A 198 7.86 -17.41 24.85
CA GLY A 198 8.90 -16.41 24.57
C GLY A 198 9.10 -16.17 23.07
N VAL A 199 9.12 -17.23 22.27
CA VAL A 199 9.22 -17.12 20.79
C VAL A 199 8.00 -16.42 20.21
N LEU A 200 6.79 -16.76 20.65
CA LEU A 200 5.56 -16.11 20.18
C LEU A 200 5.54 -14.62 20.52
N ILE A 201 5.90 -14.23 21.75
CA ILE A 201 5.99 -12.83 22.17
C ILE A 201 7.01 -12.08 21.30
N VAL A 202 8.17 -12.68 21.04
CA VAL A 202 9.19 -12.08 20.17
C VAL A 202 8.65 -11.88 18.76
N LEU A 203 7.96 -12.87 18.20
CA LEU A 203 7.35 -12.78 16.87
C LEU A 203 6.25 -11.71 16.83
N ASP A 204 5.41 -11.61 17.85
CA ASP A 204 4.35 -10.60 17.98
C ASP A 204 4.91 -9.17 18.03
N ILE A 205 6.11 -8.98 18.57
CA ILE A 205 6.78 -7.68 18.59
C ILE A 205 7.52 -7.40 17.27
N LEU A 206 8.24 -8.39 16.76
CA LEU A 206 9.08 -8.20 15.55
C LEU A 206 8.26 -8.12 14.27
N PHE A 207 7.16 -8.86 14.19
CA PHE A 207 6.31 -8.87 13.00
C PHE A 207 5.78 -7.47 12.64
N PRO A 208 5.12 -6.70 13.53
CA PRO A 208 4.66 -5.35 13.19
C PRO A 208 5.80 -4.39 12.86
N ILE A 209 6.99 -4.55 13.42
CA ILE A 209 8.17 -3.74 13.11
C ILE A 209 8.62 -4.00 11.67
N VAL A 210 8.82 -5.26 11.30
CA VAL A 210 9.21 -5.65 9.94
C VAL A 210 8.12 -5.28 8.94
N PHE A 211 6.87 -5.65 9.23
CA PHE A 211 5.72 -5.34 8.38
C PHE A 211 5.54 -3.83 8.21
N GLY A 212 5.64 -3.06 9.28
CA GLY A 212 5.57 -1.59 9.24
C GLY A 212 6.67 -0.99 8.36
N ARG A 213 7.90 -1.51 8.46
CA ARG A 213 9.00 -1.07 7.58
C ARG A 213 8.73 -1.40 6.11
N LEU A 214 8.29 -2.62 5.80
CA LEU A 214 7.92 -3.02 4.43
C LEU A 214 6.79 -2.13 3.87
N LEU A 215 5.77 -1.87 4.70
CA LEU A 215 4.64 -1.03 4.31
C LEU A 215 5.08 0.41 4.06
N LEU A 216 5.80 1.02 4.99
CA LEU A 216 6.14 2.44 4.92
C LEU A 216 7.23 2.73 3.90
N VAL A 217 8.20 1.84 3.69
CA VAL A 217 9.27 2.06 2.71
C VAL A 217 8.85 1.62 1.32
N ALA A 218 8.65 0.31 1.09
CA ALA A 218 8.41 -0.20 -0.27
C ALA A 218 7.00 0.10 -0.78
N MET A 219 5.98 0.03 0.10
CA MET A 219 4.60 0.21 -0.32
C MET A 219 4.14 1.67 -0.35
N LEU A 220 4.78 2.56 0.41
CA LEU A 220 4.43 3.99 0.42
C LEU A 220 5.54 4.83 -0.19
N GLU A 221 6.72 4.90 0.43
CA GLU A 221 7.76 5.86 0.06
C GLU A 221 8.21 5.67 -1.39
N GLU A 222 8.63 4.47 -1.78
CA GLU A 222 9.10 4.18 -3.13
C GLU A 222 8.02 4.39 -4.18
N ARG A 223 6.79 3.97 -3.91
CA ARG A 223 5.67 4.18 -4.82
C ARG A 223 5.26 5.64 -4.96
N ASN A 224 5.37 6.44 -3.89
CA ASN A 224 5.09 7.87 -3.96
C ASN A 224 5.97 8.58 -5.00
N VAL A 225 7.25 8.21 -5.08
CA VAL A 225 8.17 8.79 -6.08
C VAL A 225 7.74 8.40 -7.49
N ARG A 226 7.39 7.14 -7.72
CA ARG A 226 6.92 6.69 -9.02
C ARG A 226 5.63 7.41 -9.44
N LEU A 227 4.68 7.53 -8.51
CA LEU A 227 3.41 8.23 -8.73
C LEU A 227 3.63 9.71 -9.04
N ALA A 228 4.44 10.41 -8.24
CA ALA A 228 4.74 11.82 -8.47
C ALA A 228 5.39 12.06 -9.83
N ARG A 229 6.35 11.21 -10.22
CA ARG A 229 7.00 11.24 -11.53
C ARG A 229 5.98 11.04 -12.66
N SER A 230 5.13 10.03 -12.56
CA SER A 230 4.11 9.75 -13.57
C SER A 230 3.11 10.90 -13.72
N ILE A 231 2.77 11.59 -12.63
CA ILE A 231 1.91 12.77 -12.66
C ILE A 231 2.63 13.94 -13.36
N THR A 232 3.89 14.20 -13.04
CA THR A 232 4.69 15.24 -13.70
C THR A 232 4.81 14.96 -15.21
N GLU A 233 5.16 13.73 -15.60
CA GLU A 233 5.26 13.34 -17.00
C GLU A 233 3.92 13.44 -17.75
N ALA A 234 2.80 13.15 -17.07
CA ALA A 234 1.47 13.34 -17.65
C ALA A 234 1.13 14.82 -17.86
N ALA A 235 1.50 15.68 -16.90
CA ALA A 235 1.33 17.13 -17.00
C ALA A 235 2.15 17.72 -18.16
N ASP A 236 3.43 17.33 -18.24
CA ASP A 236 4.33 17.81 -19.31
C ASP A 236 3.85 17.38 -20.71
N ARG A 237 3.35 16.15 -20.84
CA ARG A 237 2.85 15.64 -22.12
C ARG A 237 1.53 16.25 -22.56
N SER A 238 0.63 16.51 -21.61
CA SER A 238 -0.71 17.00 -21.93
C SER A 238 -0.78 18.52 -22.00
N GLY A 239 0.10 19.22 -21.31
CA GLY A 239 0.09 20.69 -21.21
C GLY A 239 -1.16 21.25 -20.50
N GLY A 240 -1.96 20.39 -19.86
CA GLY A 240 -3.19 20.73 -19.15
C GLY A 240 -3.17 20.31 -17.69
N ALA A 241 -4.30 20.50 -17.01
CA ALA A 241 -4.48 20.02 -15.65
C ALA A 241 -4.44 18.48 -15.60
N VAL A 242 -3.91 17.92 -14.53
CA VAL A 242 -3.89 16.46 -14.29
C VAL A 242 -4.70 16.14 -13.04
N VAL A 243 -5.64 15.22 -13.16
CA VAL A 243 -6.33 14.62 -12.02
C VAL A 243 -5.68 13.28 -11.70
N ALA A 244 -5.14 13.15 -10.49
CA ALA A 244 -4.52 11.91 -10.02
C ALA A 244 -5.41 11.20 -9.01
N ILE A 245 -5.74 9.93 -9.25
CA ILE A 245 -6.53 9.09 -8.36
C ILE A 245 -5.60 8.16 -7.59
N LEU A 246 -5.42 8.47 -6.32
CA LEU A 246 -4.45 7.84 -5.44
C LEU A 246 -5.12 7.26 -4.20
N GLY A 247 -4.54 6.21 -3.65
CA GLY A 247 -4.86 5.75 -2.30
C GLY A 247 -4.54 6.84 -1.27
N ALA A 248 -5.38 6.99 -0.26
CA ALA A 248 -5.30 8.07 0.71
C ALA A 248 -3.91 8.22 1.38
N LEU A 249 -3.21 7.11 1.62
CA LEU A 249 -1.86 7.12 2.21
C LEU A 249 -0.77 7.67 1.28
N HIS A 250 -1.04 7.75 -0.03
CA HIS A 250 -0.11 8.29 -1.02
C HIS A 250 -0.27 9.81 -1.21
N VAL A 251 -1.45 10.37 -0.90
CA VAL A 251 -1.80 11.77 -1.22
C VAL A 251 -0.77 12.76 -0.68
N ASN A 252 -0.49 12.73 0.62
CA ASN A 252 0.42 13.68 1.24
C ASN A 252 1.87 13.52 0.73
N GLY A 253 2.33 12.26 0.61
CA GLY A 253 3.67 11.97 0.11
C GLY A 253 3.88 12.42 -1.33
N VAL A 254 2.92 12.17 -2.21
CA VAL A 254 2.94 12.59 -3.61
C VAL A 254 2.85 14.11 -3.70
N ALA A 255 1.94 14.76 -2.96
CA ALA A 255 1.81 16.21 -2.96
C ALA A 255 3.12 16.92 -2.56
N ARG A 256 3.85 16.39 -1.56
CA ARG A 256 5.17 16.87 -1.17
C ARG A 256 6.18 16.77 -2.31
N LEU A 257 6.24 15.61 -2.94
CA LEU A 257 7.17 15.37 -4.05
C LEU A 257 6.89 16.28 -5.24
N LEU A 258 5.64 16.60 -5.53
CA LEU A 258 5.27 17.51 -6.59
C LEU A 258 5.64 18.97 -6.25
N LYS A 259 5.60 19.35 -4.95
CA LYS A 259 6.04 20.69 -4.49
C LYS A 259 7.56 20.83 -4.46
N ASP A 260 8.27 19.82 -3.94
CA ASP A 260 9.72 19.84 -3.81
C ASP A 260 10.33 18.46 -4.14
N PRO A 261 10.66 18.22 -5.41
CA PRO A 261 11.34 17.00 -5.83
C PRO A 261 12.73 16.83 -5.22
N SER A 262 13.42 17.92 -4.83
CA SER A 262 14.79 17.87 -4.33
C SER A 262 14.90 17.23 -2.94
N GLY A 263 13.86 17.33 -2.13
CA GLY A 263 13.83 16.76 -0.78
C GLY A 263 14.00 15.24 -0.72
N TYR A 264 13.84 14.55 -1.84
CA TYR A 264 13.95 13.11 -1.98
C TYR A 264 15.19 12.64 -2.74
N GLY A 265 15.87 13.53 -3.48
CA GLY A 265 17.05 13.23 -4.29
C GLY A 265 18.37 13.25 -3.52
N GLU A 266 18.42 13.80 -2.31
CA GLU A 266 19.60 13.75 -1.48
C GLU A 266 19.69 12.41 -0.78
N GLY A 267 20.38 11.45 -1.42
CA GLY A 267 20.70 10.13 -0.90
C GLY A 267 21.41 10.20 0.44
N LYS A 268 20.67 10.33 1.52
CA LYS A 268 21.18 10.08 2.86
C LYS A 268 21.43 8.59 2.97
N ALA A 269 22.65 8.23 3.38
CA ALA A 269 23.07 6.85 3.60
C ALA A 269 21.97 6.07 4.34
N GLY A 270 21.39 5.06 3.69
CA GLY A 270 20.26 4.29 4.19
C GLY A 270 18.98 4.41 3.38
N THR A 271 18.87 5.33 2.43
CA THR A 271 17.79 5.34 1.47
C THR A 271 18.10 4.34 0.36
N TRP A 272 17.11 3.52 0.02
CA TRP A 272 17.15 2.53 -1.07
C TRP A 272 17.06 3.18 -2.46
N TRP A 273 17.12 4.51 -2.50
CA TRP A 273 17.08 5.33 -3.69
C TRP A 273 18.49 5.34 -4.28
N THR A 274 18.70 4.68 -5.38
CA THR A 274 19.82 4.96 -6.26
C THR A 274 19.40 6.04 -7.25
N GLU A 275 20.29 6.93 -7.62
CA GLU A 275 20.05 7.92 -8.68
C GLU A 275 19.52 7.25 -9.95
N ASP A 276 19.92 6.00 -10.21
CA ASP A 276 19.44 5.17 -11.33
C ASP A 276 17.92 4.94 -11.32
N MET A 277 17.28 4.88 -10.14
CA MET A 277 15.80 4.74 -10.05
C MET A 277 15.08 6.03 -10.40
N LEU A 278 15.73 7.17 -10.21
CA LEU A 278 15.20 8.49 -10.61
C LEU A 278 15.46 8.75 -12.10
N GLU A 279 16.50 8.13 -12.69
CA GLU A 279 16.90 8.32 -14.09
C GLU A 279 16.36 7.24 -15.05
N ALA A 280 15.75 6.16 -14.55
CA ALA A 280 15.17 5.12 -15.40
C ALA A 280 14.07 5.74 -16.28
N LYS A 281 14.44 6.06 -17.52
CA LYS A 281 13.48 6.49 -18.55
C LYS A 281 12.56 5.31 -18.86
N PRO A 282 11.25 5.55 -19.02
CA PRO A 282 10.38 4.54 -19.59
C PRO A 282 10.85 4.24 -21.02
N GLU A 283 11.07 2.95 -21.33
CA GLU A 283 11.20 2.47 -22.72
C GLU A 283 9.86 2.55 -23.44
#